data_ed1bfa2108dc07b1b71fcb74fde19029
#
_entry.id   ed1bfa2108dc07b1b71fcb74fde19029
#
_cell.length_a   1.000
_cell.length_b   1.000
_cell.length_c   1.000
_cell.angle_alpha   90.00
_cell.angle_beta   90.00
_cell.angle_gamma   90.00
#
_symmetry.space_group_name_H-M   'P 1'
#
loop_
_entity.id
_entity.type
_entity.pdbx_description
1 polymer ?
#
loop_
_entity_poly.entity_id
_entity_poly.type
_entity_poly.pdbx_seq_one_letter_code
_entity_poly.pdbx_strand_id
1 'polypeptide(L)'
;MENYKNTLNEVVVIESSPETYFVYAIRNAIRISKCAYPTAKKVIFKREDVEVEVSEMETENSLYEKFKEKQKNRVWNLMSANNGF
;
A
#
# COMPACT_ATOMS: atom_id res chain seq x y z
N MET A 1 -2.07 -4.78 27.72
CA MET A 1 -3.03 -4.67 26.71
C MET A 1 -3.14 -3.33 26.05
N GLU A 2 -3.12 -2.29 26.80
CA GLU A 2 -3.21 -0.97 26.22
C GLU A 2 -2.08 -0.66 25.28
N ASN A 3 -0.95 -1.28 25.49
CA ASN A 3 0.21 -1.01 24.67
C ASN A 3 -0.02 -1.35 23.21
N TYR A 4 -0.65 -2.47 22.98
CA TYR A 4 -0.84 -2.87 21.60
C TYR A 4 -1.88 -2.00 20.90
N LYS A 5 -2.76 -1.40 21.68
CA LYS A 5 -3.71 -0.48 21.07
C LYS A 5 -3.01 0.72 20.49
N ASN A 6 -2.05 1.26 21.22
CA ASN A 6 -1.30 2.39 20.71
C ASN A 6 -0.56 2.03 19.44
N THR A 7 0.06 0.86 19.46
CA THR A 7 0.78 0.40 18.29
C THR A 7 -0.15 0.28 17.09
N LEU A 8 -1.31 -0.29 17.31
CA LEU A 8 -2.24 -0.52 16.23
C LEU A 8 -2.77 0.77 15.63
N ASN A 9 -2.79 1.83 16.43
CA ASN A 9 -3.30 3.10 15.94
C ASN A 9 -2.27 3.89 15.16
N GLU A 10 -1.07 3.40 15.07
CA GLU A 10 -0.04 4.12 14.36
C GLU A 10 -0.06 3.83 12.88
N VAL A 11 0.77 2.93 12.44
CA VAL A 11 0.89 2.61 11.02
C VAL A 11 0.72 1.11 10.85
N VAL A 12 -0.15 0.73 9.96
CA VAL A 12 -0.39 -0.67 9.65
C VAL A 12 0.07 -0.91 8.23
N VAL A 13 0.89 -1.94 8.04
CA VAL A 13 1.37 -2.31 6.71
C VAL A 13 0.70 -3.61 6.30
N ILE A 14 -0.01 -3.56 5.19
CA ILE A 14 -0.64 -4.74 4.61
C ILE A 14 0.27 -5.22 3.50
N GLU A 15 0.99 -6.27 3.77
CA GLU A 15 1.97 -6.79 2.83
C GLU A 15 1.36 -7.86 1.95
N SER A 16 1.56 -7.73 0.64
CA SER A 16 1.00 -8.65 -0.34
C SER A 16 2.11 -9.52 -0.90
N SER A 17 1.83 -10.81 -0.98
CA SER A 17 2.75 -11.74 -1.63
C SER A 17 2.84 -11.42 -3.12
N PRO A 18 4.03 -11.46 -3.70
CA PRO A 18 4.17 -11.21 -5.14
C PRO A 18 3.48 -12.27 -5.99
N GLU A 19 3.14 -13.41 -5.39
CA GLU A 19 2.47 -14.49 -6.13
C GLU A 19 0.96 -14.31 -6.19
N THR A 20 0.41 -13.44 -5.37
CA THR A 20 -1.01 -13.15 -5.39
C THR A 20 -1.32 -12.27 -6.59
N TYR A 21 -2.41 -12.57 -7.30
CA TYR A 21 -2.82 -11.71 -8.41
C TYR A 21 -3.02 -10.29 -7.90
N PHE A 22 -2.58 -9.34 -8.69
CA PHE A 22 -2.58 -7.94 -8.28
C PHE A 22 -3.99 -7.46 -7.93
N VAL A 23 -4.98 -7.84 -8.73
CA VAL A 23 -6.33 -7.39 -8.49
C VAL A 23 -6.87 -7.91 -7.15
N TYR A 24 -6.50 -9.14 -6.81
CA TYR A 24 -6.92 -9.70 -5.53
C TYR A 24 -6.19 -9.04 -4.37
N ALA A 25 -4.92 -8.72 -4.57
CA ALA A 25 -4.14 -8.03 -3.54
C ALA A 25 -4.73 -6.66 -3.24
N ILE A 26 -5.10 -5.93 -4.29
CA ILE A 26 -5.72 -4.61 -4.14
C ILE A 26 -7.05 -4.72 -3.40
N ARG A 27 -7.88 -5.66 -3.83
CA ARG A 27 -9.19 -5.87 -3.20
C ARG A 27 -9.05 -6.24 -1.73
N ASN A 28 -8.09 -7.09 -1.42
CA ASN A 28 -7.83 -7.50 -0.06
C ASN A 28 -7.37 -6.33 0.79
N ALA A 29 -6.49 -5.50 0.24
CA ALA A 29 -5.97 -4.36 0.98
C ALA A 29 -7.10 -3.41 1.36
N ILE A 30 -7.99 -3.13 0.42
CA ILE A 30 -9.12 -2.25 0.70
C ILE A 30 -10.00 -2.85 1.80
N ARG A 31 -10.32 -4.13 1.68
CA ARG A 31 -11.20 -4.78 2.63
C ARG A 31 -10.58 -4.81 4.02
N ILE A 32 -9.31 -5.20 4.10
CA ILE A 32 -8.64 -5.29 5.38
C ILE A 32 -8.53 -3.92 6.05
N SER A 33 -8.21 -2.92 5.24
CA SER A 33 -8.09 -1.56 5.77
C SER A 33 -9.39 -1.10 6.41
N LYS A 34 -10.51 -1.39 5.77
CA LYS A 34 -11.80 -0.91 6.26
C LYS A 34 -12.34 -1.75 7.41
N CYS A 35 -12.09 -3.05 7.38
CA CYS A 35 -12.72 -3.94 8.34
C CYS A 35 -11.86 -4.22 9.56
N ALA A 36 -10.57 -4.38 9.35
CA ALA A 36 -9.70 -4.79 10.45
C ALA A 36 -9.03 -3.62 11.15
N TYR A 37 -8.80 -2.52 10.43
CA TYR A 37 -8.06 -1.41 11.02
C TYR A 37 -8.76 -0.07 10.77
N PRO A 38 -10.01 0.05 11.18
CA PRO A 38 -10.73 1.29 10.88
C PRO A 38 -10.20 2.50 11.63
N THR A 39 -9.47 2.29 12.72
CA THR A 39 -8.98 3.39 13.52
C THR A 39 -7.50 3.62 13.38
N ALA A 40 -6.83 2.92 12.48
CA ALA A 40 -5.40 3.14 12.27
C ALA A 40 -5.18 4.53 11.68
N LYS A 41 -4.10 5.16 12.11
CA LYS A 41 -3.77 6.47 11.58
C LYS A 41 -3.37 6.40 10.12
N LYS A 42 -2.68 5.34 9.75
CA LYS A 42 -2.20 5.18 8.39
C LYS A 42 -2.16 3.71 8.05
N VAL A 43 -2.65 3.38 6.88
CA VAL A 43 -2.59 2.01 6.38
C VAL A 43 -1.81 2.04 5.08
N ILE A 44 -0.80 1.19 5.00
CA ILE A 44 0.09 1.12 3.84
C ILE A 44 -0.11 -0.21 3.16
N PHE A 45 -0.30 -0.17 1.85
CA PHE A 45 -0.31 -1.38 1.03
C PHE A 45 1.08 -1.54 0.44
N LYS A 46 1.72 -2.64 0.75
CA LYS A 46 3.07 -2.91 0.28
C LYS A 46 3.09 -4.17 -0.57
N ARG A 47 3.70 -4.09 -1.72
CA ARG A 47 3.90 -5.24 -2.59
C ARG A 47 5.29 -5.13 -3.16
N GLU A 48 6.12 -6.13 -2.89
CA GLU A 48 7.54 -6.09 -3.22
C GLU A 48 8.14 -4.88 -2.51
N ASP A 49 8.68 -3.93 -3.23
CA ASP A 49 9.25 -2.76 -2.57
C ASP A 49 8.50 -1.48 -2.89
N VAL A 50 7.27 -1.61 -3.35
CA VAL A 50 6.42 -0.45 -3.61
C VAL A 50 5.38 -0.34 -2.50
N GLU A 51 5.29 0.85 -1.93
CA GLU A 51 4.37 1.12 -0.82
C GLU A 51 3.49 2.29 -1.20
N VAL A 52 2.19 2.16 -0.98
CA VAL A 52 1.26 3.26 -1.18
C VAL A 52 0.30 3.30 0.00
N GLU A 53 -0.13 4.50 0.31
CA GLU A 53 -1.06 4.69 1.42
C GLU A 53 -2.48 4.38 0.97
N VAL A 54 -3.22 3.68 1.83
CA VAL A 54 -4.63 3.36 1.57
C VAL A 54 -5.45 4.36 2.36
N SER A 55 -6.08 5.29 1.67
CA SER A 55 -6.85 6.32 2.36
C SER A 55 -8.23 5.78 2.73
N GLU A 56 -8.92 6.55 3.56
CA GLU A 56 -10.24 6.16 4.03
C GLU A 56 -11.23 6.01 2.90
N MET A 57 -11.10 6.85 1.91
CA MET A 57 -12.03 6.86 0.79
C MET A 57 -11.50 6.06 -0.40
N GLU A 58 -10.48 5.26 -0.18
CA GLU A 58 -9.85 4.54 -1.26
C GLU A 58 -10.79 3.52 -1.87
N THR A 59 -10.77 3.43 -3.19
CA THR A 59 -11.47 2.38 -3.92
C THR A 59 -10.43 1.46 -4.56
N GLU A 60 -10.91 0.33 -5.08
CA GLU A 60 -10.00 -0.58 -5.76
C GLU A 60 -9.31 0.11 -6.94
N ASN A 61 -10.08 0.86 -7.70
CA ASN A 61 -9.52 1.57 -8.85
C ASN A 61 -8.49 2.62 -8.44
N SER A 62 -8.81 3.41 -7.42
CA SER A 62 -7.91 4.47 -7.02
C SER A 62 -6.61 3.90 -6.44
N LEU A 63 -6.70 2.83 -5.67
CA LEU A 63 -5.51 2.21 -5.12
C LEU A 63 -4.67 1.59 -6.22
N TYR A 64 -5.32 0.94 -7.17
CA TYR A 64 -4.64 0.35 -8.31
C TYR A 64 -3.85 1.42 -9.07
N GLU A 65 -4.50 2.55 -9.35
CA GLU A 65 -3.85 3.63 -10.07
C GLU A 65 -2.69 4.22 -9.28
N LYS A 66 -2.88 4.39 -7.98
CA LYS A 66 -1.84 4.90 -7.11
C LYS A 66 -0.61 4.00 -7.14
N PHE A 67 -0.85 2.71 -7.04
CA PHE A 67 0.25 1.75 -7.02
C PHE A 67 1.00 1.77 -8.35
N LYS A 68 0.27 1.78 -9.45
CA LYS A 68 0.90 1.79 -10.76
C LYS A 68 1.69 3.05 -10.99
N GLU A 69 1.17 4.16 -10.53
CA GLU A 69 1.88 5.43 -10.67
C GLU A 69 3.18 5.41 -9.89
N LYS A 70 3.13 4.91 -8.66
CA LYS A 70 4.32 4.84 -7.83
C LYS A 70 5.35 3.90 -8.44
N GLN A 71 4.90 2.78 -8.95
CA GLN A 71 5.78 1.82 -9.58
C GLN A 71 6.44 2.40 -10.82
N LYS A 72 5.68 3.11 -11.61
CA LYS A 72 6.18 3.74 -12.80
C LYS A 72 7.23 4.80 -12.48
N ASN A 73 6.97 5.61 -11.48
CA ASN A 73 7.91 6.64 -11.10
C ASN A 73 9.22 6.05 -10.60
N ARG A 74 9.16 4.95 -9.89
CA ARG A 74 10.35 4.29 -9.40
C ARG A 74 11.22 3.79 -10.56
N VAL A 75 10.58 3.17 -11.53
CA VAL A 75 11.29 2.67 -12.70
C VAL A 75 11.91 3.82 -13.47
N TRP A 76 11.17 4.90 -13.63
CA TRP A 76 11.65 6.07 -14.32
C TRP A 76 12.89 6.64 -13.65
N ASN A 77 12.86 6.75 -12.34
CA ASN A 77 13.99 7.28 -11.60
C ASN A 77 15.23 6.42 -11.77
N LEU A 78 15.04 5.10 -11.74
CA LEU A 78 16.16 4.20 -11.94
C LEU A 78 16.76 4.37 -13.32
N MET A 79 15.93 4.50 -14.33
CA MET A 79 16.41 4.68 -15.68
C MET A 79 17.17 5.97 -15.84
N SER A 80 16.68 7.03 -15.24
CA SER A 80 17.38 8.30 -15.30
C SER A 80 18.75 8.21 -14.66
N ALA A 81 18.81 7.56 -13.51
CA ALA A 81 20.09 7.41 -12.81
C ALA A 81 21.07 6.60 -13.67
N ASN A 82 20.57 5.55 -14.28
CA ASN A 82 21.43 4.70 -15.11
C ASN A 82 21.94 5.42 -16.33
N ASN A 83 21.19 6.36 -16.83
CA ASN A 83 21.58 7.10 -18.00
C ASN A 83 22.49 8.27 -17.69
N GLY A 84 22.74 8.52 -16.43
CA GLY A 84 23.66 9.57 -16.05
C GLY A 84 23.11 10.97 -16.10
N PHE A 85 21.82 11.08 -16.12
CA PHE A 85 21.20 12.41 -16.14
C PHE A 85 21.01 13.00 -14.76
#